data_9e6168026a98a75d5cc5e4dcc57862c6
#
_entry.id   9e6168026a98a75d5cc5e4dcc57862c6
#
_cell.length_a   1.000
_cell.length_b   1.000
_cell.length_c   1.000
_cell.angle_alpha   90.00
_cell.angle_beta   90.00
_cell.angle_gamma   90.00
#
_symmetry.space_group_name_H-M   'P 1'
#
loop_
_entity.id
_entity.type
_entity.pdbx_description
1 polymer ?
#
loop_
_entity_poly.entity_id
_entity_poly.type
_entity_poly.pdbx_seq_one_letter_code
_entity_poly.pdbx_strand_id
1 'polypeptide(L)'
;MTTTTRRTALASAAASLVLAATARRATAQASWPARPIRLIVPVAPGGSQDVVARHWARAVGERIGTTITVENLPGGGSTIGYAATARSTPDGYTLLAGADSLSIVGTLAPRLPFDPLGFAPVHRTVRVPQILVVRADQPSTTLADWLSRAKAQGANVGTPGTGQLSHLLTAQLAAESGAALTHVSYRGGPLALNDLLAGHLDGVMINIGAVTEHARAGRLRGLAVSPDTRSIALPDVPTLAESGFAGLTAVGWHGIVAPSGTDAAIVAKLNAASREAVKEPDLAARLASLGVEPTDEGPEALGAAIREDAVRYAGIIRRFGIVAEG
;
A
#
# COMPACT_ATOMS: atom_id res chain seq x y z
N MET A 1 -73.32 24.06 -27.21
CA MET A 1 -72.77 22.97 -26.39
C MET A 1 -71.75 22.20 -27.21
N THR A 2 -70.43 22.33 -27.03
CA THR A 2 -69.40 21.34 -27.49
C THR A 2 -67.98 21.97 -27.69
N THR A 3 -67.58 22.98 -26.89
CA THR A 3 -66.23 23.51 -26.96
C THR A 3 -65.36 23.16 -25.72
N THR A 4 -65.96 22.59 -24.66
CA THR A 4 -65.29 22.30 -23.39
C THR A 4 -64.52 20.98 -23.42
N THR A 5 -64.94 20.05 -24.23
CA THR A 5 -64.40 18.66 -24.27
C THR A 5 -63.02 18.52 -24.97
N ARG A 6 -62.68 19.39 -25.91
CA ARG A 6 -61.40 19.33 -26.63
C ARG A 6 -60.22 19.87 -25.78
N ARG A 7 -60.46 20.91 -24.98
CA ARG A 7 -59.43 21.48 -24.10
C ARG A 7 -59.07 20.56 -22.96
N THR A 8 -60.03 19.85 -22.35
CA THR A 8 -59.79 18.86 -21.30
C THR A 8 -59.06 17.61 -21.84
N ALA A 9 -59.38 17.17 -23.05
CA ALA A 9 -58.69 16.02 -23.66
C ALA A 9 -57.20 16.35 -24.01
N LEU A 10 -56.90 17.56 -24.46
CA LEU A 10 -55.54 18.02 -24.74
C LEU A 10 -54.72 18.22 -23.45
N ALA A 11 -55.34 18.72 -22.37
CA ALA A 11 -54.69 18.86 -21.06
C ALA A 11 -54.36 17.48 -20.44
N SER A 12 -55.22 16.52 -20.59
CA SER A 12 -54.98 15.13 -20.08
C SER A 12 -53.89 14.40 -20.88
N ALA A 13 -53.81 14.62 -22.21
CA ALA A 13 -52.79 14.05 -23.09
C ALA A 13 -51.38 14.67 -22.75
N ALA A 14 -51.31 15.99 -22.50
CA ALA A 14 -50.08 16.68 -22.13
C ALA A 14 -49.60 16.23 -20.74
N ALA A 15 -50.50 16.04 -19.78
CA ALA A 15 -50.13 15.54 -18.43
C ALA A 15 -49.62 14.09 -18.49
N SER A 16 -50.18 13.26 -19.35
CA SER A 16 -49.72 11.85 -19.52
C SER A 16 -48.35 11.78 -20.20
N LEU A 17 -48.04 12.67 -21.12
CA LEU A 17 -46.72 12.76 -21.78
C LEU A 17 -45.62 13.25 -20.79
N VAL A 18 -45.95 14.18 -19.91
CA VAL A 18 -45.01 14.69 -18.88
C VAL A 18 -44.72 13.61 -17.84
N LEU A 19 -45.75 12.83 -17.39
CA LEU A 19 -45.53 11.67 -16.48
C LEU A 19 -44.71 10.57 -17.14
N ALA A 20 -44.91 10.30 -18.43
CA ALA A 20 -44.13 9.29 -19.18
C ALA A 20 -42.67 9.72 -19.41
N ALA A 21 -42.43 11.04 -19.54
CA ALA A 21 -41.06 11.59 -19.69
C ALA A 21 -40.30 11.59 -18.36
N THR A 22 -40.97 11.78 -17.23
CA THR A 22 -40.36 11.68 -15.88
C THR A 22 -40.11 10.22 -15.47
N ALA A 23 -41.00 9.29 -15.84
CA ALA A 23 -40.83 7.86 -15.59
C ALA A 23 -39.64 7.25 -16.41
N ARG A 24 -39.31 7.81 -17.59
CA ARG A 24 -38.14 7.36 -18.37
C ARG A 24 -36.78 7.79 -17.77
N ARG A 25 -36.74 8.74 -16.85
CA ARG A 25 -35.50 9.11 -16.13
C ARG A 25 -35.21 8.25 -14.91
N ALA A 26 -36.16 7.44 -14.47
CA ALA A 26 -35.92 6.32 -13.57
C ALA A 26 -35.46 5.06 -14.33
N THR A 27 -34.60 5.22 -15.37
CA THR A 27 -33.81 4.10 -15.86
C THR A 27 -32.98 3.64 -14.68
N ALA A 28 -33.27 2.43 -14.23
CA ALA A 28 -32.53 1.72 -13.23
C ALA A 28 -31.04 2.07 -13.41
N GLN A 29 -30.49 2.85 -12.49
CA GLN A 29 -29.06 3.05 -12.41
C GLN A 29 -28.50 1.65 -12.23
N ALA A 30 -27.97 1.07 -13.33
CA ALA A 30 -27.51 -0.31 -13.35
C ALA A 30 -26.66 -0.49 -12.10
N SER A 31 -27.04 -1.41 -11.24
CA SER A 31 -26.43 -1.55 -9.92
C SER A 31 -24.92 -1.74 -10.14
N TRP A 32 -24.11 -0.75 -9.76
CA TRP A 32 -22.68 -0.91 -9.81
C TRP A 32 -22.26 -2.07 -8.89
N PRO A 33 -21.34 -2.95 -9.30
CA PRO A 33 -20.69 -3.06 -10.60
C PRO A 33 -21.54 -3.86 -11.62
N ALA A 34 -21.55 -3.42 -12.91
CA ALA A 34 -22.21 -4.11 -14.01
C ALA A 34 -21.21 -4.79 -14.99
N ARG A 35 -19.91 -4.62 -14.76
CA ARG A 35 -18.81 -5.17 -15.57
C ARG A 35 -17.57 -5.40 -14.70
N PRO A 36 -16.56 -6.14 -15.20
CA PRO A 36 -15.31 -6.34 -14.46
C PRO A 36 -14.62 -5.03 -14.08
N ILE A 37 -13.98 -5.04 -12.90
CA ILE A 37 -13.19 -3.95 -12.35
C ILE A 37 -11.72 -4.22 -12.62
N ARG A 38 -10.96 -3.21 -13.00
CA ARG A 38 -9.52 -3.25 -13.20
C ARG A 38 -8.82 -2.76 -11.94
N LEU A 39 -7.94 -3.57 -11.36
CA LEU A 39 -7.08 -3.20 -10.23
C LEU A 39 -5.64 -3.04 -10.74
N ILE A 40 -5.16 -1.81 -10.80
CA ILE A 40 -3.77 -1.52 -11.16
C ILE A 40 -2.88 -1.80 -9.96
N VAL A 41 -1.83 -2.61 -10.17
CA VAL A 41 -0.77 -2.89 -9.20
C VAL A 41 0.52 -2.27 -9.72
N PRO A 42 1.07 -1.23 -9.07
CA PRO A 42 2.16 -0.41 -9.62
C PRO A 42 3.55 -1.03 -9.42
N VAL A 43 3.63 -2.33 -9.21
CA VAL A 43 4.87 -3.10 -9.01
C VAL A 43 4.87 -4.36 -9.89
N ALA A 44 6.06 -4.95 -10.05
CA ALA A 44 6.20 -6.21 -10.77
C ALA A 44 5.43 -7.35 -10.07
N PRO A 45 4.96 -8.35 -10.83
CA PRO A 45 4.28 -9.51 -10.28
C PRO A 45 5.13 -10.27 -9.25
N GLY A 46 4.47 -10.87 -8.24
CA GLY A 46 5.10 -11.74 -7.23
C GLY A 46 5.64 -11.05 -5.99
N GLY A 47 5.69 -9.72 -5.95
CA GLY A 47 5.99 -8.97 -4.72
C GLY A 47 4.82 -9.00 -3.71
N SER A 48 5.08 -8.65 -2.44
CA SER A 48 4.05 -8.69 -1.38
C SER A 48 2.81 -7.88 -1.73
N GLN A 49 2.98 -6.70 -2.33
CA GLN A 49 1.86 -5.84 -2.76
C GLN A 49 1.00 -6.51 -3.84
N ASP A 50 1.62 -7.17 -4.83
CA ASP A 50 0.91 -7.91 -5.88
C ASP A 50 0.13 -9.10 -5.30
N VAL A 51 0.77 -9.87 -4.41
CA VAL A 51 0.13 -11.03 -3.76
C VAL A 51 -1.07 -10.60 -2.91
N VAL A 52 -0.91 -9.56 -2.08
CA VAL A 52 -2.01 -8.98 -1.29
C VAL A 52 -3.15 -8.49 -2.19
N ALA A 53 -2.82 -7.76 -3.27
CA ALA A 53 -3.80 -7.24 -4.21
C ALA A 53 -4.62 -8.36 -4.89
N ARG A 54 -3.98 -9.47 -5.29
CA ARG A 54 -4.66 -10.62 -5.90
C ARG A 54 -5.60 -11.32 -4.92
N HIS A 55 -5.18 -11.51 -3.67
CA HIS A 55 -6.05 -12.09 -2.64
C HIS A 55 -7.25 -11.18 -2.34
N TRP A 56 -7.01 -9.87 -2.21
CA TRP A 56 -8.07 -8.89 -2.04
C TRP A 56 -9.04 -8.88 -3.23
N ALA A 57 -8.51 -8.84 -4.46
CA ALA A 57 -9.31 -8.81 -5.68
C ALA A 57 -10.26 -10.01 -5.79
N ARG A 58 -9.77 -11.21 -5.47
CA ARG A 58 -10.60 -12.42 -5.44
C ARG A 58 -11.68 -12.31 -4.38
N ALA A 59 -11.30 -12.09 -3.13
CA ALA A 59 -12.22 -12.10 -2.00
C ALA A 59 -13.30 -11.01 -2.08
N VAL A 60 -12.93 -9.80 -2.52
CA VAL A 60 -13.87 -8.69 -2.70
C VAL A 60 -14.71 -8.87 -3.95
N GLY A 61 -14.13 -9.36 -5.06
CA GLY A 61 -14.84 -9.63 -6.31
C GLY A 61 -15.99 -10.62 -6.12
N GLU A 62 -15.76 -11.71 -5.39
CA GLU A 62 -16.78 -12.70 -5.02
C GLU A 62 -17.94 -12.05 -4.25
N ARG A 63 -17.65 -11.14 -3.31
CA ARG A 63 -18.66 -10.46 -2.48
C ARG A 63 -19.50 -9.44 -3.22
N ILE A 64 -18.91 -8.70 -4.13
CA ILE A 64 -19.64 -7.68 -4.90
C ILE A 64 -20.23 -8.21 -6.21
N GLY A 65 -20.02 -9.50 -6.49
CA GLY A 65 -20.60 -10.19 -7.65
C GLY A 65 -19.97 -9.83 -8.98
N THR A 66 -18.67 -9.49 -9.01
CA THR A 66 -17.95 -9.20 -10.26
C THR A 66 -16.49 -9.64 -10.20
N THR A 67 -15.88 -9.82 -11.37
CA THR A 67 -14.44 -10.08 -11.44
C THR A 67 -13.64 -8.80 -11.24
N ILE A 68 -12.61 -8.85 -10.37
CA ILE A 68 -11.60 -7.80 -10.26
C ILE A 68 -10.31 -8.32 -10.90
N THR A 69 -9.95 -7.76 -12.05
CA THR A 69 -8.77 -8.17 -12.82
C THR A 69 -7.56 -7.37 -12.39
N VAL A 70 -6.49 -8.06 -11.98
CA VAL A 70 -5.22 -7.44 -11.58
C VAL A 70 -4.35 -7.19 -12.80
N GLU A 71 -3.86 -5.95 -12.95
CA GLU A 71 -2.95 -5.53 -14.00
C GLU A 71 -1.70 -4.87 -13.38
N ASN A 72 -0.53 -5.46 -13.63
CA ASN A 72 0.72 -4.91 -13.15
C ASN A 72 1.24 -3.82 -14.10
N LEU A 73 1.44 -2.59 -13.59
CA LEU A 73 2.03 -1.46 -14.30
C LEU A 73 3.22 -0.90 -13.50
N PRO A 74 4.36 -1.61 -13.49
CA PRO A 74 5.54 -1.17 -12.75
C PRO A 74 6.28 -0.03 -13.47
N GLY A 75 7.17 0.64 -12.74
CA GLY A 75 8.11 1.63 -13.29
C GLY A 75 8.02 2.99 -12.63
N GLY A 76 9.12 3.76 -12.72
CA GLY A 76 9.23 5.09 -12.13
C GLY A 76 8.98 5.14 -10.62
N GLY A 77 9.40 4.16 -9.84
CA GLY A 77 9.06 4.10 -8.41
C GLY A 77 7.55 4.03 -8.16
N SER A 78 6.78 3.31 -8.99
CA SER A 78 5.32 3.17 -9.00
C SER A 78 4.56 4.33 -9.68
N THR A 79 5.22 5.41 -10.08
CA THR A 79 4.54 6.60 -10.67
C THR A 79 3.79 6.31 -11.95
N ILE A 80 4.21 5.32 -12.75
CA ILE A 80 3.50 4.91 -13.98
C ILE A 80 2.11 4.38 -13.66
N GLY A 81 1.98 3.44 -12.73
CA GLY A 81 0.69 2.90 -12.31
C GLY A 81 -0.19 3.95 -11.60
N TYR A 82 0.41 4.80 -10.78
CA TYR A 82 -0.29 5.91 -10.12
C TYR A 82 -0.87 6.89 -11.13
N ALA A 83 -0.06 7.34 -12.10
CA ALA A 83 -0.51 8.25 -13.14
C ALA A 83 -1.59 7.63 -14.04
N ALA A 84 -1.50 6.34 -14.36
CA ALA A 84 -2.52 5.63 -15.13
C ALA A 84 -3.87 5.61 -14.39
N THR A 85 -3.84 5.34 -13.07
CA THR A 85 -5.06 5.36 -12.25
C THR A 85 -5.61 6.77 -12.10
N ALA A 86 -4.77 7.76 -11.80
CA ALA A 86 -5.21 9.14 -11.59
C ALA A 86 -5.92 9.74 -12.81
N ARG A 87 -5.55 9.30 -14.02
CA ARG A 87 -6.19 9.72 -15.30
C ARG A 87 -7.44 8.91 -15.67
N SER A 88 -7.76 7.86 -14.93
CA SER A 88 -8.93 7.02 -15.21
C SER A 88 -10.22 7.71 -14.77
N THR A 89 -11.33 7.35 -15.42
CA THR A 89 -12.67 7.85 -15.06
C THR A 89 -13.00 7.44 -13.62
N PRO A 90 -13.54 8.34 -12.78
CA PRO A 90 -13.87 8.04 -11.39
C PRO A 90 -15.21 7.30 -11.25
N ASP A 91 -15.42 6.27 -12.06
CA ASP A 91 -16.64 5.46 -12.14
C ASP A 91 -16.57 4.14 -11.34
N GLY A 92 -15.47 3.93 -10.60
CA GLY A 92 -15.23 2.75 -9.78
C GLY A 92 -14.77 1.51 -10.56
N TYR A 93 -14.55 1.59 -11.87
CA TYR A 93 -14.08 0.46 -12.67
C TYR A 93 -12.57 0.41 -12.87
N THR A 94 -11.84 1.42 -12.39
CA THR A 94 -10.38 1.37 -12.24
C THR A 94 -10.02 1.72 -10.82
N LEU A 95 -9.29 0.83 -10.16
CA LEU A 95 -8.79 0.98 -8.81
C LEU A 95 -7.27 0.85 -8.80
N LEU A 96 -6.63 1.30 -7.74
CA LEU A 96 -5.20 1.19 -7.49
C LEU A 96 -4.94 0.41 -6.22
N ALA A 97 -4.10 -0.59 -6.30
CA ALA A 97 -3.42 -1.13 -5.13
C ALA A 97 -2.31 -0.14 -4.72
N GLY A 98 -2.63 0.76 -3.80
CA GLY A 98 -1.70 1.75 -3.28
C GLY A 98 -0.81 1.18 -2.17
N ALA A 99 0.26 1.91 -1.86
CA ALA A 99 1.17 1.61 -0.77
C ALA A 99 1.69 2.91 -0.14
N ASP A 100 2.44 2.80 0.95
CA ASP A 100 3.13 3.90 1.64
C ASP A 100 3.98 4.77 0.71
N SER A 101 4.51 4.22 -0.38
CA SER A 101 5.20 4.97 -1.44
C SER A 101 4.32 6.08 -2.07
N LEU A 102 2.99 5.99 -2.01
CA LEU A 102 2.08 7.05 -2.43
C LEU A 102 2.28 8.33 -1.59
N SER A 103 2.56 8.17 -0.29
CA SER A 103 2.86 9.29 0.63
C SER A 103 4.28 9.84 0.47
N ILE A 104 5.18 9.09 -0.17
CA ILE A 104 6.59 9.44 -0.33
C ILE A 104 6.85 10.15 -1.66
N VAL A 105 6.21 9.67 -2.72
CA VAL A 105 6.54 10.01 -4.12
C VAL A 105 6.42 11.50 -4.42
N GLY A 106 5.47 12.20 -3.80
CA GLY A 106 5.27 13.65 -4.00
C GLY A 106 6.44 14.50 -3.53
N THR A 107 7.22 14.03 -2.55
CA THR A 107 8.43 14.73 -2.09
C THR A 107 9.65 14.41 -2.94
N LEU A 108 9.78 13.16 -3.40
CA LEU A 108 10.91 12.70 -4.21
C LEU A 108 10.81 13.15 -5.66
N ALA A 109 9.60 13.23 -6.21
CA ALA A 109 9.32 13.60 -7.59
C ALA A 109 8.34 14.79 -7.64
N PRO A 110 8.80 16.03 -7.45
CA PRO A 110 7.91 17.20 -7.32
C PRO A 110 7.18 17.58 -8.62
N ARG A 111 7.53 17.00 -9.76
CA ARG A 111 6.88 17.23 -11.07
C ARG A 111 6.07 16.01 -11.52
N LEU A 112 5.16 15.56 -10.67
CA LEU A 112 4.25 14.47 -11.02
C LEU A 112 3.10 14.98 -11.89
N PRO A 113 2.61 14.18 -12.88
CA PRO A 113 1.44 14.51 -13.68
C PRO A 113 0.11 14.23 -12.96
N PHE A 114 0.13 14.04 -11.66
CA PHE A 114 -1.01 13.77 -10.77
C PHE A 114 -0.72 14.23 -9.35
N ASP A 115 -1.77 14.43 -8.57
CA ASP A 115 -1.65 14.65 -7.12
C ASP A 115 -1.63 13.30 -6.38
N PRO A 116 -0.53 12.91 -5.73
CA PRO A 116 -0.45 11.66 -4.99
C PRO A 116 -1.38 11.61 -3.77
N LEU A 117 -1.81 12.76 -3.24
CA LEU A 117 -2.75 12.85 -2.12
C LEU A 117 -4.22 12.99 -2.58
N GLY A 118 -4.46 13.14 -3.89
CA GLY A 118 -5.77 13.37 -4.48
C GLY A 118 -6.61 12.11 -4.70
N PHE A 119 -6.09 10.91 -4.51
CA PHE A 119 -6.86 9.69 -4.64
C PHE A 119 -7.95 9.57 -3.57
N ALA A 120 -9.08 8.94 -3.93
CA ALA A 120 -10.13 8.57 -3.01
C ALA A 120 -9.74 7.30 -2.23
N PRO A 121 -9.50 7.34 -0.91
CA PRO A 121 -9.17 6.16 -0.12
C PRO A 121 -10.36 5.20 -0.07
N VAL A 122 -10.12 3.89 -0.15
CA VAL A 122 -11.15 2.86 -0.05
C VAL A 122 -10.96 2.00 1.20
N HIS A 123 -9.79 1.37 1.35
CA HIS A 123 -9.53 0.48 2.47
C HIS A 123 -8.04 0.23 2.63
N ARG A 124 -7.49 0.33 3.85
CA ARG A 124 -6.16 -0.17 4.16
C ARG A 124 -6.25 -1.68 4.39
N THR A 125 -5.68 -2.45 3.47
CA THR A 125 -5.81 -3.91 3.49
C THR A 125 -4.90 -4.55 4.53
N VAL A 126 -3.65 -4.08 4.60
CA VAL A 126 -2.63 -4.60 5.50
C VAL A 126 -1.68 -3.51 5.98
N ARG A 127 -1.12 -3.69 7.19
CA ARG A 127 0.12 -3.08 7.63
C ARG A 127 1.30 -3.95 7.22
N VAL A 128 2.41 -3.32 6.90
CA VAL A 128 3.61 -3.98 6.37
C VAL A 128 4.80 -3.57 7.22
N PRO A 129 5.09 -4.31 8.30
CA PRO A 129 6.27 -4.07 9.12
C PRO A 129 7.56 -4.10 8.31
N GLN A 130 8.52 -3.23 8.65
CA GLN A 130 9.88 -3.33 8.16
C GLN A 130 10.73 -4.09 9.17
N ILE A 131 11.78 -4.75 8.69
CA ILE A 131 12.71 -5.52 9.51
C ILE A 131 14.13 -5.30 9.01
N LEU A 132 15.07 -5.15 9.94
CA LEU A 132 16.49 -5.27 9.66
C LEU A 132 16.91 -6.72 9.83
N VAL A 133 17.42 -7.32 8.76
CA VAL A 133 17.93 -8.69 8.78
C VAL A 133 19.39 -8.74 8.41
N VAL A 134 20.08 -9.76 8.92
CA VAL A 134 21.46 -10.12 8.62
C VAL A 134 21.55 -11.61 8.29
N ARG A 135 22.66 -12.06 7.74
CA ARG A 135 22.92 -13.50 7.60
C ARG A 135 22.97 -14.16 8.98
N ALA A 136 22.45 -15.37 9.10
CA ALA A 136 22.40 -16.07 10.38
C ALA A 136 23.78 -16.46 10.92
N ASP A 137 24.78 -16.63 10.05
CA ASP A 137 26.17 -16.95 10.39
C ASP A 137 27.02 -15.74 10.82
N GLN A 138 26.45 -14.52 10.75
CA GLN A 138 27.13 -13.33 11.30
C GLN A 138 27.27 -13.42 12.82
N PRO A 139 28.39 -12.88 13.37
CA PRO A 139 28.65 -12.95 14.81
C PRO A 139 27.69 -12.09 15.64
N SER A 140 27.09 -11.03 15.07
CA SER A 140 26.14 -10.17 15.78
C SER A 140 24.79 -10.87 15.93
N THR A 141 24.33 -11.03 17.18
CA THR A 141 23.06 -11.68 17.50
C THR A 141 21.98 -10.68 17.89
N THR A 142 22.36 -9.45 18.21
CA THR A 142 21.44 -8.36 18.58
C THR A 142 21.66 -7.13 17.70
N LEU A 143 20.67 -6.22 17.68
CA LEU A 143 20.82 -4.93 17.01
C LEU A 143 21.97 -4.11 17.62
N ALA A 144 22.10 -4.13 18.96
CA ALA A 144 23.14 -3.39 19.68
C ALA A 144 24.54 -3.84 19.27
N ASP A 145 24.80 -5.16 19.22
CA ASP A 145 26.08 -5.73 18.78
C ASP A 145 26.38 -5.36 17.33
N TRP A 146 25.38 -5.47 16.47
CA TRP A 146 25.52 -5.15 15.05
C TRP A 146 25.85 -3.67 14.82
N LEU A 147 25.13 -2.76 15.50
CA LEU A 147 25.39 -1.32 15.44
C LEU A 147 26.77 -0.95 16.03
N SER A 148 27.20 -1.64 17.12
CA SER A 148 28.55 -1.42 17.68
C SER A 148 29.64 -1.77 16.66
N ARG A 149 29.49 -2.86 15.94
CA ARG A 149 30.40 -3.23 14.85
C ARG A 149 30.33 -2.23 13.68
N ALA A 150 29.12 -1.83 13.30
CA ALA A 150 28.92 -0.84 12.24
C ALA A 150 29.54 0.53 12.57
N LYS A 151 29.58 0.92 13.85
CA LYS A 151 30.31 2.13 14.28
C LYS A 151 31.83 2.00 14.08
N ALA A 152 32.39 0.82 14.27
CA ALA A 152 33.83 0.62 14.18
C ALA A 152 34.35 0.46 12.75
N GLN A 153 33.58 -0.18 11.85
CA GLN A 153 34.06 -0.58 10.53
C GLN A 153 33.15 -0.18 9.36
N GLY A 154 31.99 0.46 9.64
CA GLY A 154 30.94 0.69 8.66
C GLY A 154 30.11 -0.54 8.40
N ALA A 155 28.93 -0.36 7.78
CA ALA A 155 28.08 -1.45 7.31
C ALA A 155 27.31 -1.04 6.04
N ASN A 156 27.28 -1.91 5.05
CA ASN A 156 26.48 -1.76 3.83
C ASN A 156 25.08 -2.33 4.06
N VAL A 157 24.07 -1.48 3.96
CA VAL A 157 22.65 -1.87 4.18
C VAL A 157 21.88 -1.78 2.87
N GLY A 158 21.47 -2.94 2.36
CA GLY A 158 20.62 -3.03 1.17
C GLY A 158 19.18 -2.63 1.46
N THR A 159 18.52 -1.98 0.50
CA THR A 159 17.07 -1.74 0.52
C THR A 159 16.46 -1.98 -0.85
N PRO A 160 15.12 -2.20 -0.95
CA PRO A 160 14.45 -2.43 -2.22
C PRO A 160 14.47 -1.25 -3.20
N GLY A 161 14.89 -0.05 -2.75
CA GLY A 161 14.97 1.12 -3.61
C GLY A 161 15.21 2.41 -2.84
N THR A 162 15.78 3.38 -3.52
CA THR A 162 15.98 4.73 -2.98
C THR A 162 14.62 5.40 -2.72
N GLY A 163 14.51 6.04 -1.55
CA GLY A 163 13.28 6.71 -1.12
C GLY A 163 12.16 5.80 -0.65
N GLN A 164 12.33 4.47 -0.68
CA GLN A 164 11.39 3.56 -0.05
C GLN A 164 11.44 3.69 1.49
N LEU A 165 10.38 3.27 2.19
CA LEU A 165 10.31 3.34 3.65
C LEU A 165 11.53 2.71 4.35
N SER A 166 12.00 1.59 3.83
CA SER A 166 13.21 0.91 4.31
C SER A 166 14.48 1.77 4.20
N HIS A 167 14.61 2.59 3.14
CA HIS A 167 15.71 3.56 3.06
C HIS A 167 15.54 4.66 4.11
N LEU A 168 14.33 5.21 4.28
CA LEU A 168 14.07 6.25 5.28
C LEU A 168 14.39 5.75 6.70
N LEU A 169 13.99 4.52 7.03
CA LEU A 169 14.33 3.89 8.31
C LEU A 169 15.83 3.64 8.47
N THR A 170 16.52 3.23 7.42
CA THR A 170 17.99 3.04 7.45
C THR A 170 18.70 4.36 7.74
N ALA A 171 18.31 5.45 7.08
CA ALA A 171 18.87 6.76 7.30
C ALA A 171 18.61 7.27 8.73
N GLN A 172 17.42 7.09 9.26
CA GLN A 172 17.09 7.43 10.62
C GLN A 172 17.89 6.60 11.63
N LEU A 173 17.98 5.27 11.44
CA LEU A 173 18.74 4.38 12.31
C LEU A 173 20.22 4.75 12.33
N ALA A 174 20.80 5.07 11.17
CA ALA A 174 22.18 5.57 11.08
C ALA A 174 22.38 6.84 11.93
N ALA A 175 21.49 7.82 11.78
CA ALA A 175 21.59 9.08 12.51
C ALA A 175 21.39 8.93 14.03
N GLU A 176 20.40 8.15 14.46
CA GLU A 176 20.10 7.97 15.88
C GLU A 176 21.12 7.09 16.59
N SER A 177 21.61 6.06 15.91
CA SER A 177 22.63 5.18 16.46
C SER A 177 24.04 5.78 16.39
N GLY A 178 24.32 6.71 15.48
CA GLY A 178 25.68 7.18 15.15
C GLY A 178 26.53 6.11 14.45
N ALA A 179 25.92 5.06 13.88
CA ALA A 179 26.61 4.04 13.13
C ALA A 179 26.82 4.48 11.67
N ALA A 180 27.96 4.13 11.08
CA ALA A 180 28.27 4.41 9.68
C ALA A 180 27.55 3.38 8.78
N LEU A 181 26.27 3.64 8.49
CA LEU A 181 25.46 2.79 7.61
C LEU A 181 25.47 3.39 6.20
N THR A 182 26.04 2.64 5.25
CA THR A 182 26.00 3.00 3.81
C THR A 182 24.78 2.37 3.17
N HIS A 183 23.87 3.19 2.66
CA HIS A 183 22.70 2.72 1.92
C HIS A 183 23.10 2.19 0.54
N VAL A 184 22.66 0.95 0.21
CA VAL A 184 22.83 0.33 -1.09
C VAL A 184 21.44 0.07 -1.70
N SER A 185 21.13 0.79 -2.77
CA SER A 185 19.82 0.71 -3.44
C SER A 185 19.75 -0.46 -4.41
N TYR A 186 18.64 -1.19 -4.41
CA TYR A 186 18.35 -2.28 -5.34
C TYR A 186 17.05 -2.02 -6.10
N ARG A 187 16.93 -2.62 -7.29
CA ARG A 187 15.66 -2.61 -8.06
C ARG A 187 14.70 -3.69 -7.55
N GLY A 188 14.41 -3.67 -6.23
CA GLY A 188 13.51 -4.59 -5.56
C GLY A 188 14.16 -5.49 -4.50
N GLY A 189 13.34 -5.99 -3.58
CA GLY A 189 13.77 -6.79 -2.44
C GLY A 189 14.55 -8.07 -2.77
N PRO A 190 14.13 -8.89 -3.75
CA PRO A 190 14.83 -10.13 -4.08
C PRO A 190 16.31 -9.95 -4.42
N LEU A 191 16.68 -8.87 -5.11
CA LEU A 191 18.08 -8.59 -5.46
C LEU A 191 18.91 -8.27 -4.21
N ALA A 192 18.39 -7.42 -3.31
CA ALA A 192 19.04 -7.11 -2.05
C ALA A 192 19.22 -8.35 -1.16
N LEU A 193 18.22 -9.24 -1.12
CA LEU A 193 18.29 -10.48 -0.34
C LEU A 193 19.31 -11.46 -0.92
N ASN A 194 19.39 -11.58 -2.23
CA ASN A 194 20.41 -12.44 -2.88
C ASN A 194 21.83 -11.98 -2.54
N ASP A 195 22.09 -10.66 -2.56
CA ASP A 195 23.39 -10.10 -2.22
C ASP A 195 23.70 -10.23 -0.72
N LEU A 196 22.69 -10.10 0.16
CA LEU A 196 22.86 -10.39 1.57
C LEU A 196 23.26 -11.85 1.79
N LEU A 197 22.54 -12.80 1.18
CA LEU A 197 22.82 -14.22 1.30
C LEU A 197 24.19 -14.61 0.71
N ALA A 198 24.64 -13.90 -0.33
CA ALA A 198 25.99 -14.07 -0.91
C ALA A 198 27.10 -13.43 -0.07
N GLY A 199 26.74 -12.61 0.95
CA GLY A 199 27.71 -11.94 1.83
C GLY A 199 28.27 -10.62 1.28
N HIS A 200 27.63 -10.04 0.27
CA HIS A 200 28.00 -8.73 -0.30
C HIS A 200 27.47 -7.55 0.52
N LEU A 201 26.49 -7.79 1.40
CA LEU A 201 25.88 -6.82 2.31
C LEU A 201 26.04 -7.26 3.77
N ASP A 202 26.11 -6.28 4.67
CA ASP A 202 26.15 -6.49 6.12
C ASP A 202 24.75 -6.64 6.72
N GLY A 203 23.73 -6.06 6.06
CA GLY A 203 22.33 -6.14 6.44
C GLY A 203 21.40 -5.71 5.32
N VAL A 204 20.12 -6.01 5.47
CA VAL A 204 19.05 -5.53 4.58
C VAL A 204 17.89 -5.03 5.43
N MET A 205 17.46 -3.80 5.18
CA MET A 205 16.21 -3.25 5.70
C MET A 205 15.12 -3.44 4.66
N ILE A 206 14.07 -4.18 4.98
CA ILE A 206 13.04 -4.60 4.02
C ILE A 206 11.72 -4.91 4.72
N ASN A 207 10.63 -5.03 3.98
CA ASN A 207 9.38 -5.53 4.53
C ASN A 207 9.53 -6.98 5.03
N ILE A 208 8.89 -7.28 6.18
CA ILE A 208 9.05 -8.56 6.87
C ILE A 208 8.62 -9.75 6.01
N GLY A 209 7.60 -9.58 5.16
CA GLY A 209 7.08 -10.65 4.30
C GLY A 209 8.11 -11.21 3.33
N ALA A 210 9.07 -10.40 2.92
CA ALA A 210 10.12 -10.85 2.01
C ALA A 210 11.15 -11.80 2.68
N VAL A 211 11.24 -11.80 4.00
CA VAL A 211 12.29 -12.51 4.75
C VAL A 211 11.77 -13.58 5.71
N THR A 212 10.47 -13.64 5.97
CA THR A 212 9.87 -14.55 6.96
C THR A 212 10.31 -16.00 6.74
N GLU A 213 10.22 -16.52 5.53
CA GLU A 213 10.63 -17.89 5.21
C GLU A 213 12.15 -18.12 5.36
N HIS A 214 12.97 -17.13 5.00
CA HIS A 214 14.42 -17.19 5.18
C HIS A 214 14.80 -17.18 6.66
N ALA A 215 14.10 -16.39 7.47
CA ALA A 215 14.33 -16.33 8.92
C ALA A 215 13.90 -17.63 9.61
N ARG A 216 12.73 -18.17 9.28
CA ARG A 216 12.24 -19.46 9.78
C ARG A 216 13.16 -20.64 9.41
N ALA A 217 13.74 -20.58 8.20
CA ALA A 217 14.71 -21.57 7.73
C ALA A 217 16.12 -21.39 8.33
N GLY A 218 16.32 -20.43 9.24
CA GLY A 218 17.60 -20.16 9.88
C GLY A 218 18.70 -19.63 8.94
N ARG A 219 18.34 -19.11 7.75
CA ARG A 219 19.30 -18.52 6.81
C ARG A 219 19.56 -17.04 7.09
N LEU A 220 18.56 -16.35 7.60
CA LEU A 220 18.65 -14.95 8.03
C LEU A 220 18.27 -14.84 9.52
N ARG A 221 18.80 -13.82 10.17
CA ARG A 221 18.44 -13.42 11.54
C ARG A 221 17.83 -12.04 11.48
N GLY A 222 16.60 -11.89 12.03
CA GLY A 222 16.00 -10.58 12.29
C GLY A 222 16.67 -9.94 13.50
N LEU A 223 17.09 -8.69 13.36
CA LEU A 223 17.67 -7.91 14.44
C LEU A 223 16.65 -7.00 15.12
N ALA A 224 15.78 -6.37 14.35
CA ALA A 224 14.67 -5.57 14.88
C ALA A 224 13.59 -5.33 13.82
N VAL A 225 12.34 -5.19 14.26
CA VAL A 225 11.19 -4.78 13.45
C VAL A 225 10.77 -3.35 13.77
N SER A 226 10.18 -2.64 12.80
CA SER A 226 9.85 -1.23 12.94
C SER A 226 8.56 -0.90 13.71
N PRO A 227 7.51 -1.75 13.80
CA PRO A 227 6.31 -1.43 14.58
C PRO A 227 6.58 -1.29 16.08
N ASP A 228 5.64 -0.68 16.82
CA ASP A 228 5.67 -0.62 18.29
C ASP A 228 5.48 -1.99 18.95
N THR A 229 4.92 -2.95 18.21
CA THR A 229 4.68 -4.32 18.66
C THR A 229 5.45 -5.29 17.78
N ARG A 230 5.87 -6.42 18.37
CA ARG A 230 6.53 -7.49 17.64
C ARG A 230 5.60 -8.10 16.60
N SER A 231 6.17 -8.52 15.47
CA SER A 231 5.39 -9.18 14.43
C SER A 231 5.00 -10.60 14.85
N ILE A 232 3.74 -10.96 14.59
CA ILE A 232 3.25 -12.35 14.80
C ILE A 232 3.98 -13.38 13.92
N ALA A 233 4.54 -12.93 12.79
CA ALA A 233 5.29 -13.81 11.88
C ALA A 233 6.67 -14.21 12.43
N LEU A 234 7.30 -13.35 13.22
CA LEU A 234 8.62 -13.51 13.83
C LEU A 234 8.61 -12.95 15.28
N PRO A 235 7.89 -13.59 16.23
CA PRO A 235 7.62 -13.03 17.56
C PRO A 235 8.87 -12.89 18.43
N ASP A 236 9.94 -13.62 18.11
CA ASP A 236 11.20 -13.56 18.86
C ASP A 236 12.05 -12.33 18.46
N VAL A 237 11.74 -11.66 17.33
CA VAL A 237 12.47 -10.48 16.89
C VAL A 237 11.96 -9.26 17.65
N PRO A 238 12.84 -8.53 18.38
CA PRO A 238 12.45 -7.33 19.12
C PRO A 238 12.04 -6.21 18.19
N THR A 239 11.32 -5.21 18.72
CA THR A 239 11.06 -3.97 18.01
C THR A 239 12.27 -3.04 18.07
N LEU A 240 12.33 -2.06 17.16
CA LEU A 240 13.31 -0.96 17.23
C LEU A 240 13.15 -0.20 18.56
N ALA A 241 11.91 -0.01 19.03
CA ALA A 241 11.62 0.63 20.31
C ALA A 241 12.19 -0.16 21.49
N GLU A 242 11.99 -1.49 21.56
CA GLU A 242 12.60 -2.37 22.57
C GLU A 242 14.14 -2.36 22.50
N SER A 243 14.69 -2.06 21.33
CA SER A 243 16.12 -1.97 21.06
C SER A 243 16.72 -0.57 21.32
N GLY A 244 15.93 0.36 21.90
CA GLY A 244 16.38 1.71 22.28
C GLY A 244 16.10 2.80 21.24
N PHE A 245 15.36 2.52 20.16
CA PHE A 245 15.02 3.45 19.09
C PHE A 245 13.52 3.70 19.02
N ALA A 246 12.94 4.23 20.08
CA ALA A 246 11.49 4.45 20.23
C ALA A 246 10.87 5.39 19.18
N GLY A 247 11.67 6.26 18.55
CA GLY A 247 11.23 7.14 17.46
C GLY A 247 11.09 6.47 16.09
N LEU A 248 11.60 5.24 15.92
CA LEU A 248 11.64 4.53 14.64
C LEU A 248 10.48 3.53 14.50
N THR A 249 9.24 4.04 14.49
CA THR A 249 8.01 3.24 14.50
C THR A 249 7.25 3.25 13.18
N ALA A 250 7.92 3.56 12.07
CA ALA A 250 7.28 3.64 10.77
C ALA A 250 6.85 2.25 10.26
N VAL A 251 5.56 2.12 9.92
CA VAL A 251 4.97 0.90 9.38
C VAL A 251 4.46 1.20 7.98
N GLY A 252 4.91 0.44 6.99
CA GLY A 252 4.36 0.48 5.66
C GLY A 252 2.90 -0.04 5.62
N TRP A 253 2.23 0.19 4.51
CA TRP A 253 0.88 -0.31 4.30
C TRP A 253 0.65 -0.66 2.82
N HIS A 254 -0.29 -1.57 2.58
CA HIS A 254 -0.93 -1.73 1.29
C HIS A 254 -2.42 -1.48 1.48
N GLY A 255 -3.02 -0.81 0.50
CA GLY A 255 -4.44 -0.45 0.54
C GLY A 255 -5.00 -0.23 -0.84
N ILE A 256 -6.30 -0.04 -0.91
CA ILE A 256 -7.01 0.23 -2.14
C ILE A 256 -7.42 1.70 -2.16
N VAL A 257 -7.12 2.37 -3.26
CA VAL A 257 -7.59 3.72 -3.53
C VAL A 257 -8.23 3.78 -4.91
N ALA A 258 -9.08 4.77 -5.15
CA ALA A 258 -9.76 5.02 -6.42
C ALA A 258 -9.34 6.39 -6.98
N PRO A 259 -9.61 6.69 -8.27
CA PRO A 259 -9.43 8.02 -8.82
C PRO A 259 -10.20 9.08 -8.01
N SER A 260 -9.65 10.30 -7.98
CA SER A 260 -10.32 11.44 -7.33
C SER A 260 -11.73 11.64 -7.89
N GLY A 261 -12.70 11.92 -7.02
CA GLY A 261 -14.10 12.12 -7.40
C GLY A 261 -14.91 10.83 -7.61
N THR A 262 -14.38 9.67 -7.29
CA THR A 262 -15.17 8.41 -7.26
C THR A 262 -16.33 8.55 -6.27
N ASP A 263 -17.52 8.14 -6.70
CA ASP A 263 -18.75 8.22 -5.90
C ASP A 263 -18.58 7.56 -4.52
N ALA A 264 -19.01 8.28 -3.47
CA ALA A 264 -18.92 7.81 -2.10
C ALA A 264 -19.68 6.49 -1.86
N ALA A 265 -20.76 6.22 -2.59
CA ALA A 265 -21.49 4.97 -2.49
C ALA A 265 -20.68 3.78 -3.04
N ILE A 266 -19.89 4.00 -4.10
CA ILE A 266 -18.96 3.00 -4.64
C ILE A 266 -17.86 2.72 -3.64
N VAL A 267 -17.24 3.77 -3.08
CA VAL A 267 -16.21 3.64 -2.04
C VAL A 267 -16.74 2.89 -0.83
N ALA A 268 -17.94 3.23 -0.35
CA ALA A 268 -18.58 2.56 0.78
C ALA A 268 -18.84 1.07 0.51
N LYS A 269 -19.33 0.72 -0.69
CA LYS A 269 -19.57 -0.68 -1.08
C LYS A 269 -18.30 -1.50 -1.15
N LEU A 270 -17.23 -0.94 -1.75
CA LEU A 270 -15.90 -1.58 -1.80
C LEU A 270 -15.31 -1.76 -0.41
N ASN A 271 -15.40 -0.73 0.44
CA ASN A 271 -14.92 -0.81 1.81
C ASN A 271 -15.68 -1.85 2.63
N ALA A 272 -17.00 -1.89 2.55
CA ALA A 272 -17.81 -2.89 3.24
C ALA A 272 -17.42 -4.32 2.83
N ALA A 273 -17.25 -4.57 1.53
CA ALA A 273 -16.80 -5.86 1.03
C ALA A 273 -15.37 -6.20 1.48
N SER A 274 -14.47 -5.20 1.55
CA SER A 274 -13.11 -5.37 2.05
C SER A 274 -13.07 -5.75 3.52
N ARG A 275 -13.87 -5.08 4.35
CA ARG A 275 -13.99 -5.37 5.80
C ARG A 275 -14.47 -6.79 6.06
N GLU A 276 -15.42 -7.27 5.27
CA GLU A 276 -15.87 -8.66 5.39
C GLU A 276 -14.82 -9.65 4.85
N ALA A 277 -14.09 -9.29 3.81
CA ALA A 277 -13.04 -10.14 3.25
C ALA A 277 -11.89 -10.39 4.24
N VAL A 278 -11.42 -9.37 4.95
CA VAL A 278 -10.30 -9.53 5.91
C VAL A 278 -10.66 -10.33 7.15
N LYS A 279 -11.95 -10.55 7.43
CA LYS A 279 -12.43 -11.41 8.52
C LYS A 279 -12.40 -12.91 8.16
N GLU A 280 -12.22 -13.25 6.87
CA GLU A 280 -12.11 -14.66 6.47
C GLU A 280 -10.85 -15.29 7.04
N PRO A 281 -10.95 -16.41 7.77
CA PRO A 281 -9.79 -17.07 8.37
C PRO A 281 -8.70 -17.44 7.35
N ASP A 282 -9.10 -17.92 6.17
CA ASP A 282 -8.16 -18.31 5.11
C ASP A 282 -7.38 -17.12 4.57
N LEU A 283 -8.06 -15.98 4.33
CA LEU A 283 -7.38 -14.76 3.90
C LEU A 283 -6.46 -14.23 5.00
N ALA A 284 -6.96 -14.14 6.23
CA ALA A 284 -6.18 -13.68 7.38
C ALA A 284 -4.92 -14.55 7.60
N ALA A 285 -5.07 -15.88 7.58
CA ALA A 285 -3.96 -16.81 7.70
C ALA A 285 -2.95 -16.67 6.55
N ARG A 286 -3.43 -16.48 5.33
CA ARG A 286 -2.57 -16.25 4.17
C ARG A 286 -1.78 -14.95 4.27
N LEU A 287 -2.43 -13.86 4.66
CA LEU A 287 -1.77 -12.57 4.87
C LEU A 287 -0.73 -12.66 6.01
N ALA A 288 -1.10 -13.29 7.13
CA ALA A 288 -0.17 -13.52 8.24
C ALA A 288 1.04 -14.36 7.83
N SER A 289 0.85 -15.38 6.96
CA SER A 289 1.97 -16.18 6.44
C SER A 289 2.95 -15.37 5.59
N LEU A 290 2.47 -14.29 4.98
CA LEU A 290 3.29 -13.32 4.25
C LEU A 290 3.97 -12.29 5.17
N GLY A 291 3.77 -12.38 6.50
CA GLY A 291 4.32 -11.44 7.47
C GLY A 291 3.66 -10.06 7.44
N VAL A 292 2.51 -9.90 6.79
CA VAL A 292 1.73 -8.67 6.79
C VAL A 292 0.54 -8.78 7.74
N GLU A 293 0.12 -7.66 8.31
CA GLU A 293 -0.92 -7.61 9.33
C GLU A 293 -2.23 -7.11 8.72
N PRO A 294 -3.27 -7.97 8.58
CA PRO A 294 -4.58 -7.53 8.09
C PRO A 294 -5.15 -6.39 8.95
N THR A 295 -5.82 -5.42 8.32
CA THR A 295 -6.47 -4.32 9.02
C THR A 295 -7.93 -4.20 8.63
N ASP A 296 -8.75 -3.62 9.52
CA ASP A 296 -10.15 -3.23 9.28
C ASP A 296 -10.27 -1.70 9.15
N GLU A 297 -9.30 -1.06 8.51
CA GLU A 297 -9.20 0.38 8.41
C GLU A 297 -9.82 0.90 7.11
N GLY A 298 -10.96 1.61 7.27
CA GLY A 298 -11.74 2.16 6.15
C GLY A 298 -11.14 3.44 5.55
N PRO A 299 -11.94 4.12 4.68
CA PRO A 299 -11.48 5.26 3.89
C PRO A 299 -10.92 6.42 4.72
N GLU A 300 -11.55 6.73 5.84
CA GLU A 300 -11.13 7.84 6.70
C GLU A 300 -9.74 7.58 7.31
N ALA A 301 -9.55 6.38 7.89
CA ALA A 301 -8.28 6.00 8.50
C ALA A 301 -7.15 5.89 7.46
N LEU A 302 -7.41 5.31 6.28
CA LEU A 302 -6.43 5.28 5.20
C LEU A 302 -6.08 6.68 4.71
N GLY A 303 -7.09 7.56 4.53
CA GLY A 303 -6.87 8.94 4.11
C GLY A 303 -6.06 9.75 5.12
N ALA A 304 -6.30 9.55 6.43
CA ALA A 304 -5.49 10.16 7.49
C ALA A 304 -4.04 9.66 7.42
N ALA A 305 -3.84 8.34 7.33
CA ALA A 305 -2.52 7.74 7.23
C ALA A 305 -1.72 8.26 6.02
N ILE A 306 -2.34 8.37 4.84
CA ILE A 306 -1.69 8.91 3.63
C ILE A 306 -1.17 10.33 3.89
N ARG A 307 -1.98 11.20 4.50
CA ARG A 307 -1.59 12.60 4.75
C ARG A 307 -0.53 12.73 5.84
N GLU A 308 -0.69 12.03 6.94
CA GLU A 308 0.25 12.04 8.07
C GLU A 308 1.61 11.49 7.65
N ASP A 309 1.63 10.37 6.93
CA ASP A 309 2.83 9.78 6.37
C ASP A 309 3.51 10.72 5.37
N ALA A 310 2.76 11.43 4.53
CA ALA A 310 3.34 12.38 3.59
C ALA A 310 4.10 13.52 4.31
N VAL A 311 3.54 14.06 5.39
CA VAL A 311 4.22 15.08 6.21
C VAL A 311 5.45 14.52 6.89
N ARG A 312 5.31 13.35 7.54
CA ARG A 312 6.39 12.68 8.26
C ARG A 312 7.56 12.33 7.35
N TYR A 313 7.29 11.66 6.21
CA TYR A 313 8.32 11.23 5.28
C TYR A 313 8.99 12.40 4.56
N ALA A 314 8.24 13.46 4.22
CA ALA A 314 8.82 14.68 3.68
C ALA A 314 9.83 15.32 4.66
N GLY A 315 9.56 15.27 5.95
CA GLY A 315 10.50 15.73 6.99
C GLY A 315 11.79 14.91 6.99
N ILE A 316 11.68 13.58 6.93
CA ILE A 316 12.83 12.67 6.88
C ILE A 316 13.65 12.87 5.61
N ILE A 317 13.00 12.89 4.44
CA ILE A 317 13.62 13.07 3.13
C ILE A 317 14.45 14.37 3.10
N ARG A 318 13.85 15.47 3.55
CA ARG A 318 14.57 16.77 3.61
C ARG A 318 15.72 16.75 4.60
N ARG A 319 15.53 16.17 5.80
CA ARG A 319 16.56 16.11 6.85
C ARG A 319 17.81 15.35 6.40
N PHE A 320 17.62 14.27 5.66
CA PHE A 320 18.72 13.40 5.22
C PHE A 320 19.15 13.62 3.77
N GLY A 321 18.58 14.62 3.08
CA GLY A 321 18.96 14.95 1.69
C GLY A 321 18.70 13.79 0.72
N ILE A 322 17.65 12.97 0.96
CA ILE A 322 17.34 11.84 0.11
C ILE A 322 16.77 12.36 -1.21
N VAL A 323 17.37 11.95 -2.32
CA VAL A 323 16.94 12.31 -3.68
C VAL A 323 16.55 11.06 -4.45
N ALA A 324 15.60 11.18 -5.37
CA ALA A 324 15.28 10.09 -6.27
C ALA A 324 16.48 9.74 -7.15
N GLU A 325 16.71 8.46 -7.40
CA GLU A 325 17.60 8.03 -8.47
C GLU A 325 16.93 8.34 -9.82
N GLY A 326 17.68 8.96 -10.73
CA GLY A 326 17.22 9.33 -12.07
C GLY A 326 16.92 8.14 -12.99
#